data_723118e1698c69a2109b8532f5ba4469
#
_entry.id   723118e1698c69a2109b8532f5ba4469
#
_cell.length_a   1.000
_cell.length_b   1.000
_cell.length_c   1.000
_cell.angle_alpha   90.00
_cell.angle_beta   90.00
_cell.angle_gamma   90.00
#
_symmetry.space_group_name_H-M   'P 1'
#
loop_
_entity.id
_entity.type
_entity.pdbx_description
1 polymer ?
#
loop_
_entity_poly.entity_id
_entity_poly.type
_entity_poly.pdbx_seq_one_letter_code
_entity_poly.pdbx_strand_id
1 'polypeptide(L)'
;EEIEQIQKNIDKILEQAAKNNLFDENLLEKFNEFQEMLQNIMTPEILDAMEKLKNAMEKMDPESIAKALENFEFNMEEFENELDRFMDMFKMAEAEQALNELSKLMEDLIKQQENLIQEINDNPSKSNLLNSKSKNQEKRFEKLKDKINETIEQINEVSEKTSNELIELSNNSTFKETSDLMKSTSENIKDKKNNQALTDSEDSKNNLNEISEKIDDIKQSFIDESIDILKEEFSIVINNILTISNQQENLIYKSTGIRSNSPEIRNINKTQNDINRELNQLMEDLVELSNKTFFIDTSINRAFGKINSSMKNSISNFEQKKVSIGLKKQKEALNNINLATLLLLEAIKNMNEQNSASGFEQFMEEMQNMSQQQQGLNQSTLKLNQMSMMQQQSLMGELLSQQQQLKEQLDELLDEF
;
A
#
# COMPACT_ATOMS: atom_id res chain seq x y z
N GLU A 1 5.27 -18.65 -14.42
CA GLU A 1 6.68 -18.56 -14.90
C GLU A 1 7.42 -17.39 -14.25
N GLU A 2 6.78 -16.21 -14.08
CA GLU A 2 7.44 -14.99 -13.55
C GLU A 2 7.49 -14.96 -12.04
N ILE A 3 6.40 -15.31 -11.35
CA ILE A 3 6.40 -15.56 -9.90
C ILE A 3 7.47 -16.61 -9.56
N GLU A 4 7.58 -17.69 -10.33
CA GLU A 4 8.63 -18.70 -10.20
C GLU A 4 10.04 -18.12 -10.41
N GLN A 5 10.19 -17.06 -11.19
CA GLN A 5 11.49 -16.44 -11.44
C GLN A 5 11.87 -15.43 -10.37
N ILE A 6 10.90 -14.68 -9.84
CA ILE A 6 11.07 -13.86 -8.64
C ILE A 6 11.37 -14.75 -7.45
N GLN A 7 10.60 -15.81 -7.21
CA GLN A 7 10.90 -16.83 -6.21
C GLN A 7 12.30 -17.42 -6.37
N LYS A 8 12.69 -17.82 -7.58
CA LYS A 8 14.05 -18.33 -7.84
C LYS A 8 15.17 -17.33 -7.58
N ASN A 9 14.91 -16.04 -7.79
CA ASN A 9 15.90 -15.01 -7.50
C ASN A 9 15.98 -14.73 -5.99
N ILE A 10 14.84 -14.71 -5.32
CA ILE A 10 14.75 -14.65 -3.86
C ILE A 10 15.40 -15.89 -3.23
N ASP A 11 15.08 -17.09 -3.69
CA ASP A 11 15.70 -18.35 -3.23
C ASP A 11 17.23 -18.34 -3.41
N LYS A 12 17.74 -17.76 -4.50
CA LYS A 12 19.19 -17.61 -4.71
C LYS A 12 19.82 -16.61 -3.74
N ILE A 13 19.14 -15.51 -3.44
CA ILE A 13 19.61 -14.52 -2.44
C ILE A 13 19.62 -15.18 -1.06
N LEU A 14 18.56 -15.89 -0.71
CA LEU A 14 18.46 -16.66 0.54
C LEU A 14 19.54 -17.76 0.63
N GLU A 15 19.78 -18.51 -0.45
CA GLU A 15 20.81 -19.55 -0.50
C GLU A 15 22.23 -18.95 -0.37
N GLN A 16 22.48 -17.80 -0.94
CA GLN A 16 23.75 -17.08 -0.81
C GLN A 16 23.94 -16.49 0.60
N ALA A 17 22.89 -15.94 1.18
CA ALA A 17 22.90 -15.38 2.51
C ALA A 17 23.00 -16.48 3.59
N ALA A 18 22.31 -17.60 3.42
CA ALA A 18 22.45 -18.78 4.27
C ALA A 18 23.87 -19.40 4.20
N LYS A 19 24.48 -19.45 3.01
CA LYS A 19 25.87 -19.90 2.83
C LYS A 19 26.91 -19.01 3.52
N ASN A 20 26.57 -17.73 3.72
CA ASN A 20 27.43 -16.76 4.37
C ASN A 20 27.12 -16.59 5.87
N ASN A 21 26.22 -17.38 6.46
CA ASN A 21 25.72 -17.26 7.85
C ASN A 21 25.22 -15.83 8.18
N LEU A 22 24.61 -15.16 7.23
CA LEU A 22 24.10 -13.78 7.38
C LEU A 22 22.67 -13.73 7.92
N PHE A 23 21.91 -14.84 7.88
CA PHE A 23 20.56 -14.91 8.42
C PHE A 23 20.50 -15.81 9.63
N ASP A 24 19.80 -15.37 10.66
CA ASP A 24 19.31 -16.25 11.71
C ASP A 24 17.98 -16.92 11.28
N GLU A 25 17.53 -17.89 12.07
CA GLU A 25 16.35 -18.69 11.76
C GLU A 25 15.05 -17.84 11.79
N ASN A 26 15.00 -16.80 12.64
CA ASN A 26 13.89 -15.89 12.79
C ASN A 26 13.71 -14.95 11.57
N LEU A 27 14.81 -14.42 11.04
CA LEU A 27 14.78 -13.56 9.85
C LEU A 27 14.37 -14.34 8.59
N LEU A 28 14.74 -15.62 8.50
CA LEU A 28 14.32 -16.49 7.42
C LEU A 28 12.81 -16.78 7.46
N GLU A 29 12.26 -16.93 8.66
CA GLU A 29 10.82 -17.14 8.89
C GLU A 29 10.03 -15.89 8.48
N LYS A 30 10.39 -14.71 8.98
CA LYS A 30 9.79 -13.42 8.60
C LYS A 30 9.84 -13.16 7.09
N PHE A 31 10.94 -13.51 6.44
CA PHE A 31 11.06 -13.32 5.00
C PHE A 31 10.15 -14.26 4.21
N ASN A 32 9.96 -15.49 4.68
CA ASN A 32 9.01 -16.43 4.07
C ASN A 32 7.57 -15.96 4.25
N GLU A 33 7.20 -15.45 5.43
CA GLU A 33 5.89 -14.85 5.70
C GLU A 33 5.64 -13.64 4.79
N PHE A 34 6.60 -12.75 4.65
CA PHE A 34 6.52 -11.61 3.73
C PHE A 34 6.33 -12.05 2.27
N GLN A 35 7.05 -13.10 1.84
CA GLN A 35 6.92 -13.65 0.50
C GLN A 35 5.52 -14.24 0.26
N GLU A 36 4.94 -14.93 1.23
CA GLU A 36 3.60 -15.48 1.16
C GLU A 36 2.55 -14.37 1.09
N MET A 37 2.69 -13.34 1.92
CA MET A 37 1.85 -12.16 1.92
C MET A 37 1.88 -11.41 0.58
N LEU A 38 3.08 -11.18 0.01
CA LEU A 38 3.22 -10.59 -1.34
C LEU A 38 2.50 -11.42 -2.41
N GLN A 39 2.53 -12.75 -2.33
CA GLN A 39 1.80 -13.60 -3.27
C GLN A 39 0.28 -13.43 -3.17
N ASN A 40 -0.24 -13.25 -1.96
CA ASN A 40 -1.67 -13.07 -1.71
C ASN A 40 -2.18 -11.71 -2.22
N ILE A 41 -1.35 -10.66 -2.15
CA ILE A 41 -1.69 -9.32 -2.62
C ILE A 41 -1.50 -9.16 -4.14
N MET A 42 -0.64 -9.96 -4.76
CA MET A 42 -0.29 -9.82 -6.17
C MET A 42 -1.43 -10.19 -7.12
N THR A 43 -2.18 -9.18 -7.56
CA THR A 43 -3.11 -9.33 -8.69
C THR A 43 -2.36 -9.43 -10.03
N PRO A 44 -3.00 -9.93 -11.11
CA PRO A 44 -2.39 -9.96 -12.45
C PRO A 44 -1.90 -8.58 -12.92
N GLU A 45 -2.58 -7.50 -12.52
CA GLU A 45 -2.21 -6.11 -12.85
C GLU A 45 -0.93 -5.67 -12.14
N ILE A 46 -0.78 -6.04 -10.86
CA ILE A 46 0.43 -5.79 -10.05
C ILE A 46 1.62 -6.52 -10.64
N LEU A 47 1.44 -7.80 -10.98
CA LEU A 47 2.48 -8.61 -11.62
C LEU A 47 2.94 -8.02 -12.95
N ASP A 48 2.02 -7.54 -13.80
CA ASP A 48 2.33 -6.89 -15.07
C ASP A 48 3.11 -5.57 -14.85
N ALA A 49 2.74 -4.78 -13.84
CA ALA A 49 3.44 -3.53 -13.49
C ALA A 49 4.86 -3.80 -12.97
N MET A 50 5.04 -4.78 -12.08
CA MET A 50 6.35 -5.18 -11.57
C MET A 50 7.25 -5.75 -12.66
N GLU A 51 6.71 -6.56 -13.58
CA GLU A 51 7.46 -7.09 -14.72
C GLU A 51 7.93 -5.97 -15.64
N LYS A 52 7.05 -5.00 -15.94
CA LYS A 52 7.41 -3.83 -16.76
C LYS A 52 8.51 -3.00 -16.10
N LEU A 53 8.44 -2.79 -14.78
CA LEU A 53 9.46 -2.09 -14.01
C LEU A 53 10.79 -2.86 -14.03
N LYS A 54 10.75 -4.17 -13.74
CA LYS A 54 11.92 -5.06 -13.79
C LYS A 54 12.59 -5.07 -15.17
N ASN A 55 11.82 -5.24 -16.24
CA ASN A 55 12.33 -5.21 -17.61
C ASN A 55 12.92 -3.84 -18.01
N ALA A 56 12.43 -2.77 -17.40
CA ALA A 56 13.01 -1.43 -17.57
C ALA A 56 14.34 -1.30 -16.83
N MET A 57 14.46 -1.87 -15.63
CA MET A 57 15.69 -1.86 -14.81
C MET A 57 16.77 -2.80 -15.35
N GLU A 58 16.44 -3.99 -15.87
CA GLU A 58 17.40 -4.96 -16.45
C GLU A 58 18.10 -4.45 -17.71
N LYS A 59 17.57 -3.40 -18.33
CA LYS A 59 18.24 -2.71 -19.45
C LYS A 59 19.27 -1.67 -19.01
N MET A 60 19.42 -1.44 -17.70
CA MET A 60 20.52 -0.68 -17.13
C MET A 60 21.76 -1.56 -17.02
N ASP A 61 22.94 -0.93 -17.16
CA ASP A 61 24.23 -1.60 -17.16
C ASP A 61 24.45 -2.46 -15.91
N PRO A 62 24.59 -3.79 -16.03
CA PRO A 62 24.79 -4.69 -14.91
C PRO A 62 26.04 -4.40 -14.06
N GLU A 63 27.06 -3.73 -14.65
CA GLU A 63 28.29 -3.35 -13.95
C GLU A 63 28.07 -2.21 -12.96
N SER A 64 27.10 -1.32 -13.25
CA SER A 64 26.72 -0.23 -12.36
C SER A 64 25.93 -0.72 -11.14
N ILE A 65 25.07 -1.73 -11.34
CA ILE A 65 24.32 -2.39 -10.26
C ILE A 65 25.28 -3.18 -9.35
N ALA A 66 26.22 -3.92 -9.92
CA ALA A 66 27.20 -4.69 -9.13
C ALA A 66 28.10 -3.76 -8.28
N LYS A 67 28.51 -2.61 -8.80
CA LYS A 67 29.29 -1.61 -8.03
C LYS A 67 28.49 -0.90 -6.95
N ALA A 68 27.20 -0.68 -7.15
CA ALA A 68 26.32 -0.13 -6.13
C ALA A 68 26.15 -1.12 -4.96
N LEU A 69 26.00 -2.41 -5.28
CA LEU A 69 25.91 -3.49 -4.28
C LEU A 69 27.23 -3.78 -3.55
N GLU A 70 28.40 -3.58 -4.18
CA GLU A 70 29.72 -3.71 -3.52
C GLU A 70 29.98 -2.64 -2.46
N ASN A 71 29.35 -1.48 -2.54
CA ASN A 71 29.46 -0.40 -1.55
C ASN A 71 28.34 -0.40 -0.51
N PHE A 72 27.44 -1.35 -0.56
CA PHE A 72 26.33 -1.48 0.36
C PHE A 72 26.81 -2.26 1.61
N GLU A 73 27.09 -1.55 2.70
CA GLU A 73 27.23 -2.17 4.03
C GLU A 73 25.82 -2.63 4.44
N PHE A 74 25.55 -3.92 4.24
CA PHE A 74 24.29 -4.53 4.63
C PHE A 74 24.17 -4.54 6.15
N ASN A 75 23.27 -3.73 6.69
CA ASN A 75 22.94 -3.70 8.11
C ASN A 75 21.74 -4.63 8.35
N MET A 76 22.00 -5.76 8.98
CA MET A 76 20.99 -6.80 9.23
C MET A 76 19.84 -6.29 10.11
N GLU A 77 20.15 -5.49 11.13
CA GLU A 77 19.15 -4.93 12.06
C GLU A 77 18.25 -3.90 11.36
N GLU A 78 18.80 -3.07 10.47
CA GLU A 78 18.01 -2.17 9.63
C GLU A 78 17.11 -2.95 8.68
N PHE A 79 17.63 -3.99 8.03
CA PHE A 79 16.84 -4.81 7.11
C PHE A 79 15.70 -5.56 7.81
N GLU A 80 15.93 -6.09 9.02
CA GLU A 80 14.87 -6.75 9.80
C GLU A 80 13.77 -5.76 10.19
N ASN A 81 14.13 -4.56 10.64
CA ASN A 81 13.18 -3.51 10.99
C ASN A 81 12.36 -3.05 9.77
N GLU A 82 13.01 -2.90 8.61
CA GLU A 82 12.32 -2.55 7.37
C GLU A 82 11.38 -3.68 6.93
N LEU A 83 11.77 -4.94 7.06
CA LEU A 83 10.93 -6.08 6.74
C LEU A 83 9.68 -6.15 7.63
N ASP A 84 9.84 -5.95 8.95
CA ASP A 84 8.70 -5.91 9.89
C ASP A 84 7.72 -4.77 9.53
N ARG A 85 8.27 -3.60 9.18
CA ARG A 85 7.49 -2.45 8.71
C ARG A 85 6.67 -2.78 7.48
N PHE A 86 7.28 -3.40 6.47
CA PHE A 86 6.57 -3.84 5.26
C PHE A 86 5.46 -4.82 5.58
N MET A 87 5.74 -5.80 6.42
CA MET A 87 4.75 -6.79 6.80
C MET A 87 3.51 -6.14 7.42
N ASP A 88 3.69 -5.16 8.30
CA ASP A 88 2.55 -4.48 8.94
C ASP A 88 1.73 -3.65 7.94
N MET A 89 2.37 -2.95 7.00
CA MET A 89 1.67 -2.21 5.94
C MET A 89 0.90 -3.14 5.00
N PHE A 90 1.52 -4.24 4.60
CA PHE A 90 0.90 -5.21 3.69
C PHE A 90 -0.22 -6.02 4.34
N LYS A 91 -0.20 -6.28 5.64
CA LYS A 91 -1.31 -6.94 6.37
C LYS A 91 -2.63 -6.19 6.19
N MET A 92 -2.62 -4.87 6.33
CA MET A 92 -3.82 -4.05 6.11
C MET A 92 -4.29 -4.14 4.65
N ALA A 93 -3.36 -4.03 3.69
CA ALA A 93 -3.67 -4.14 2.27
C ALA A 93 -4.21 -5.54 1.90
N GLU A 94 -3.64 -6.60 2.45
CA GLU A 94 -4.09 -7.98 2.26
C GLU A 94 -5.51 -8.18 2.80
N ALA A 95 -5.81 -7.66 3.99
CA ALA A 95 -7.14 -7.73 4.58
C ALA A 95 -8.20 -6.99 3.73
N GLU A 96 -7.89 -5.76 3.29
CA GLU A 96 -8.77 -5.00 2.38
C GLU A 96 -8.99 -5.75 1.06
N GLN A 97 -7.94 -6.30 0.47
CA GLN A 97 -8.03 -7.05 -0.78
C GLN A 97 -8.83 -8.34 -0.63
N ALA A 98 -8.62 -9.11 0.45
CA ALA A 98 -9.35 -10.34 0.72
C ALA A 98 -10.86 -10.08 0.80
N LEU A 99 -11.28 -9.00 1.48
CA LEU A 99 -12.69 -8.58 1.53
C LEU A 99 -13.22 -8.15 0.15
N ASN A 100 -12.43 -7.43 -0.64
CA ASN A 100 -12.78 -7.05 -2.00
C ASN A 100 -12.96 -8.28 -2.91
N GLU A 101 -12.11 -9.29 -2.77
CA GLU A 101 -12.22 -10.54 -3.51
C GLU A 101 -13.50 -11.32 -3.14
N LEU A 102 -13.88 -11.36 -1.85
CA LEU A 102 -15.13 -11.97 -1.42
C LEU A 102 -16.34 -11.27 -2.06
N SER A 103 -16.39 -9.93 -2.07
CA SER A 103 -17.47 -9.17 -2.72
C SER A 103 -17.54 -9.49 -4.22
N LYS A 104 -16.40 -9.51 -4.94
CA LYS A 104 -16.33 -9.84 -6.37
C LYS A 104 -16.79 -11.29 -6.64
N LEU A 105 -16.39 -12.24 -5.81
CA LEU A 105 -16.83 -13.64 -5.93
C LEU A 105 -18.33 -13.79 -5.75
N MET A 106 -18.92 -13.02 -4.82
CA MET A 106 -20.38 -12.99 -4.61
C MET A 106 -21.10 -12.39 -5.81
N GLU A 107 -20.66 -11.26 -6.34
CA GLU A 107 -21.24 -10.65 -7.55
C GLU A 107 -21.25 -11.63 -8.74
N ASP A 108 -20.12 -12.33 -8.94
CA ASP A 108 -20.00 -13.32 -10.00
C ASP A 108 -20.96 -14.52 -9.79
N LEU A 109 -21.10 -14.98 -8.56
CA LEU A 109 -22.03 -16.06 -8.19
C LEU A 109 -23.48 -15.66 -8.47
N ILE A 110 -23.89 -14.47 -8.04
CA ILE A 110 -25.23 -13.94 -8.25
C ILE A 110 -25.53 -13.81 -9.73
N LYS A 111 -24.62 -13.23 -10.52
CA LYS A 111 -24.76 -13.08 -11.98
C LYS A 111 -24.91 -14.42 -12.69
N GLN A 112 -24.14 -15.41 -12.27
CA GLN A 112 -24.25 -16.75 -12.85
C GLN A 112 -25.55 -17.46 -12.45
N GLN A 113 -26.02 -17.23 -11.22
CA GLN A 113 -27.32 -17.74 -10.76
C GLN A 113 -28.46 -17.12 -11.55
N GLU A 114 -28.42 -15.82 -11.83
CA GLU A 114 -29.37 -15.13 -12.70
C GLU A 114 -29.41 -15.73 -14.13
N ASN A 115 -28.24 -15.99 -14.71
CA ASN A 115 -28.13 -16.63 -16.00
C ASN A 115 -28.72 -18.05 -15.99
N LEU A 116 -28.49 -18.82 -14.90
CA LEU A 116 -29.07 -20.15 -14.76
C LEU A 116 -30.60 -20.11 -14.67
N ILE A 117 -31.18 -19.19 -13.90
CA ILE A 117 -32.62 -18.96 -13.78
C ILE A 117 -33.23 -18.66 -15.14
N GLN A 118 -32.61 -17.72 -15.88
CA GLN A 118 -33.08 -17.37 -17.22
C GLN A 118 -33.03 -18.56 -18.19
N GLU A 119 -31.96 -19.36 -18.15
CA GLU A 119 -31.84 -20.53 -19.02
C GLU A 119 -32.81 -21.66 -18.66
N ILE A 120 -33.11 -21.87 -17.35
CA ILE A 120 -34.15 -22.84 -16.92
C ILE A 120 -35.50 -22.43 -17.47
N ASN A 121 -35.82 -21.13 -17.47
CA ASN A 121 -37.09 -20.59 -18.01
C ASN A 121 -37.17 -20.69 -19.51
N ASP A 122 -36.13 -20.27 -20.25
CA ASP A 122 -36.14 -20.15 -21.71
C ASP A 122 -35.92 -21.48 -22.43
N ASN A 123 -35.16 -22.41 -21.85
CA ASN A 123 -34.72 -23.66 -22.46
C ASN A 123 -34.90 -24.90 -21.59
N PRO A 124 -36.08 -25.16 -21.02
CA PRO A 124 -36.31 -26.26 -20.08
C PRO A 124 -35.98 -27.65 -20.63
N SER A 125 -35.91 -27.82 -21.96
CA SER A 125 -35.58 -29.10 -22.59
C SER A 125 -34.10 -29.48 -22.55
N LYS A 126 -33.19 -28.52 -22.23
CA LYS A 126 -31.73 -28.74 -22.20
C LYS A 126 -31.26 -29.25 -20.83
N SER A 127 -31.96 -30.19 -20.21
CA SER A 127 -31.74 -30.57 -18.81
C SER A 127 -30.28 -31.02 -18.47
N ASN A 128 -29.58 -31.67 -19.43
CA ASN A 128 -28.18 -32.07 -19.15
C ASN A 128 -27.22 -30.87 -19.05
N LEU A 129 -27.39 -29.86 -19.90
CA LEU A 129 -26.58 -28.65 -19.85
C LEU A 129 -26.90 -27.83 -18.58
N LEU A 130 -28.20 -27.66 -18.32
CA LEU A 130 -28.66 -26.95 -17.13
C LEU A 130 -28.17 -27.61 -15.82
N ASN A 131 -28.25 -28.95 -15.75
CA ASN A 131 -27.73 -29.69 -14.60
C ASN A 131 -26.23 -29.52 -14.41
N SER A 132 -25.44 -29.47 -15.49
CA SER A 132 -24.00 -29.22 -15.43
C SER A 132 -23.72 -27.81 -14.92
N LYS A 133 -24.49 -26.81 -15.35
CA LYS A 133 -24.35 -25.42 -14.87
C LYS A 133 -24.74 -25.28 -13.39
N SER A 134 -25.86 -25.89 -12.99
CA SER A 134 -26.31 -25.90 -11.59
C SER A 134 -25.27 -26.52 -10.65
N LYS A 135 -24.68 -27.67 -11.06
CA LYS A 135 -23.58 -28.29 -10.28
C LYS A 135 -22.31 -27.45 -10.24
N ASN A 136 -22.04 -26.68 -11.29
CA ASN A 136 -20.91 -25.77 -11.28
C ASN A 136 -21.14 -24.61 -10.29
N GLN A 137 -22.39 -24.10 -10.22
CA GLN A 137 -22.80 -23.09 -9.25
C GLN A 137 -22.63 -23.59 -7.79
N GLU A 138 -23.10 -24.80 -7.51
CA GLU A 138 -22.92 -25.46 -6.21
C GLU A 138 -21.43 -25.53 -5.82
N LYS A 139 -20.57 -25.99 -6.74
CA LYS A 139 -19.12 -26.06 -6.49
C LYS A 139 -18.48 -24.70 -6.25
N ARG A 140 -18.94 -23.66 -6.94
CA ARG A 140 -18.44 -22.30 -6.75
C ARG A 140 -18.84 -21.74 -5.39
N PHE A 141 -20.08 -22.06 -4.95
CA PHE A 141 -20.55 -21.68 -3.63
C PHE A 141 -19.76 -22.38 -2.50
N GLU A 142 -19.39 -23.65 -2.68
CA GLU A 142 -18.49 -24.32 -1.72
C GLU A 142 -17.10 -23.67 -1.69
N LYS A 143 -16.55 -23.28 -2.85
CA LYS A 143 -15.28 -22.54 -2.91
C LYS A 143 -15.36 -21.16 -2.24
N LEU A 144 -16.50 -20.49 -2.29
CA LEU A 144 -16.71 -19.25 -1.56
C LEU A 144 -16.56 -19.46 -0.05
N LYS A 145 -17.09 -20.58 0.49
CA LYS A 145 -16.91 -20.92 1.92
C LYS A 145 -15.46 -21.13 2.28
N ASP A 146 -14.70 -21.83 1.42
CA ASP A 146 -13.26 -22.02 1.64
C ASP A 146 -12.56 -20.65 1.65
N LYS A 147 -12.89 -19.76 0.69
CA LYS A 147 -12.32 -18.43 0.64
C LYS A 147 -12.69 -17.55 1.84
N ILE A 148 -13.92 -17.65 2.37
CA ILE A 148 -14.28 -16.97 3.62
C ILE A 148 -13.40 -17.43 4.79
N ASN A 149 -13.11 -18.73 4.88
CA ASN A 149 -12.24 -19.24 5.94
C ASN A 149 -10.80 -18.73 5.81
N GLU A 150 -10.26 -18.69 4.59
CA GLU A 150 -8.94 -18.08 4.32
C GLU A 150 -8.95 -16.59 4.72
N THR A 151 -9.99 -15.86 4.33
CA THR A 151 -10.13 -14.42 4.67
C THR A 151 -10.25 -14.20 6.19
N ILE A 152 -10.91 -15.08 6.92
CA ILE A 152 -10.98 -15.03 8.39
C ILE A 152 -9.59 -15.11 9.01
N GLU A 153 -8.73 -16.01 8.53
CA GLU A 153 -7.35 -16.16 9.02
C GLU A 153 -6.53 -14.90 8.73
N GLN A 154 -6.59 -14.37 7.50
CA GLN A 154 -5.87 -13.15 7.10
C GLN A 154 -6.32 -11.90 7.89
N ILE A 155 -7.61 -11.73 8.12
CA ILE A 155 -8.17 -10.56 8.81
C ILE A 155 -7.95 -10.63 10.32
N ASN A 156 -7.86 -11.82 10.91
CA ASN A 156 -7.75 -11.98 12.36
C ASN A 156 -6.53 -11.26 12.95
N GLU A 157 -5.45 -11.13 12.19
CA GLU A 157 -4.23 -10.41 12.61
C GLU A 157 -4.43 -8.88 12.65
N VAL A 158 -5.37 -8.36 11.85
CA VAL A 158 -5.63 -6.92 11.68
C VAL A 158 -6.87 -6.48 12.47
N SER A 159 -7.94 -7.28 12.44
CA SER A 159 -9.22 -6.98 13.10
C SER A 159 -9.91 -8.24 13.61
N GLU A 160 -9.78 -8.52 14.91
CA GLU A 160 -10.50 -9.61 15.58
C GLU A 160 -12.03 -9.45 15.44
N LYS A 161 -12.53 -8.22 15.45
CA LYS A 161 -13.97 -7.92 15.28
C LYS A 161 -14.46 -8.38 13.92
N THR A 162 -13.82 -7.98 12.84
CA THR A 162 -14.19 -8.33 11.47
C THR A 162 -14.07 -9.83 11.23
N SER A 163 -13.03 -10.46 11.77
CA SER A 163 -12.86 -11.92 11.76
C SER A 163 -14.05 -12.62 12.40
N ASN A 164 -14.50 -12.16 13.59
CA ASN A 164 -15.65 -12.72 14.27
C ASN A 164 -16.95 -12.50 13.48
N GLU A 165 -17.15 -11.35 12.85
CA GLU A 165 -18.33 -11.08 12.00
C GLU A 165 -18.39 -12.03 10.80
N LEU A 166 -17.24 -12.32 10.15
CA LEU A 166 -17.15 -13.32 9.07
C LEU A 166 -17.42 -14.75 9.58
N ILE A 167 -16.95 -15.11 10.77
CA ILE A 167 -17.25 -16.39 11.42
C ILE A 167 -18.75 -16.52 11.67
N GLU A 168 -19.40 -15.51 12.21
CA GLU A 168 -20.85 -15.49 12.43
C GLU A 168 -21.61 -15.63 11.11
N LEU A 169 -21.17 -14.92 10.06
CA LEU A 169 -21.75 -15.01 8.73
C LEU A 169 -21.62 -16.43 8.17
N SER A 170 -20.45 -17.04 8.23
CA SER A 170 -20.19 -18.38 7.68
C SER A 170 -21.00 -19.48 8.37
N ASN A 171 -21.32 -19.27 9.64
CA ASN A 171 -22.13 -20.18 10.45
C ASN A 171 -23.65 -19.90 10.39
N ASN A 172 -24.08 -18.89 9.66
CA ASN A 172 -25.48 -18.54 9.51
C ASN A 172 -26.25 -19.66 8.76
N SER A 173 -27.51 -19.89 9.14
CA SER A 173 -28.41 -20.86 8.49
C SER A 173 -28.56 -20.60 6.99
N THR A 174 -28.51 -19.33 6.55
CA THR A 174 -28.62 -18.91 5.15
C THR A 174 -27.60 -19.62 4.26
N PHE A 175 -26.36 -19.82 4.72
CA PHE A 175 -25.35 -20.57 3.96
C PHE A 175 -25.74 -22.04 3.73
N LYS A 176 -26.27 -22.71 4.76
CA LYS A 176 -26.72 -24.09 4.65
C LYS A 176 -27.95 -24.20 3.73
N GLU A 177 -28.91 -23.32 3.93
CA GLU A 177 -30.12 -23.25 3.11
C GLU A 177 -29.80 -23.01 1.64
N THR A 178 -28.86 -22.11 1.33
CA THR A 178 -28.38 -21.84 -0.04
C THR A 178 -27.78 -23.11 -0.66
N SER A 179 -26.90 -23.81 0.07
CA SER A 179 -26.29 -25.05 -0.41
C SER A 179 -27.34 -26.11 -0.70
N ASP A 180 -28.33 -26.27 0.20
CA ASP A 180 -29.43 -27.26 0.04
C ASP A 180 -30.32 -26.89 -1.15
N LEU A 181 -30.65 -25.62 -1.36
CA LEU A 181 -31.42 -25.12 -2.52
C LEU A 181 -30.67 -25.34 -3.84
N MET A 182 -29.37 -25.10 -3.91
CA MET A 182 -28.57 -25.37 -5.10
C MET A 182 -28.51 -26.86 -5.44
N LYS A 183 -28.39 -27.72 -4.44
CA LYS A 183 -28.50 -29.19 -4.62
C LYS A 183 -29.86 -29.59 -5.14
N SER A 184 -30.94 -29.12 -4.50
CA SER A 184 -32.31 -29.35 -4.92
C SER A 184 -32.56 -28.88 -6.35
N THR A 185 -32.02 -27.69 -6.74
CA THR A 185 -32.08 -27.21 -8.11
C THR A 185 -31.50 -28.22 -9.10
N SER A 186 -30.30 -28.75 -8.81
CA SER A 186 -29.64 -29.70 -9.71
C SER A 186 -30.42 -31.03 -9.83
N GLU A 187 -31.00 -31.51 -8.73
CA GLU A 187 -31.84 -32.71 -8.71
C GLU A 187 -33.15 -32.51 -9.46
N ASN A 188 -33.83 -31.37 -9.24
CA ASN A 188 -35.09 -31.05 -9.91
C ASN A 188 -34.90 -30.84 -11.44
N ILE A 189 -33.80 -30.28 -11.87
CA ILE A 189 -33.45 -30.20 -13.29
C ILE A 189 -33.24 -31.60 -13.88
N LYS A 190 -32.55 -32.49 -13.18
CA LYS A 190 -32.33 -33.87 -13.61
C LYS A 190 -33.65 -34.65 -13.72
N ASP A 191 -34.56 -34.42 -12.77
CA ASP A 191 -35.87 -35.04 -12.70
C ASP A 191 -36.92 -34.37 -13.62
N LYS A 192 -36.53 -33.34 -14.39
CA LYS A 192 -37.36 -32.53 -15.27
C LYS A 192 -38.50 -31.79 -14.57
N LYS A 193 -38.33 -31.50 -13.27
CA LYS A 193 -39.24 -30.69 -12.45
C LYS A 193 -38.88 -29.19 -12.57
N ASN A 194 -38.97 -28.63 -13.78
CA ASN A 194 -38.42 -27.32 -14.07
C ASN A 194 -39.03 -26.18 -13.26
N ASN A 195 -40.30 -26.21 -12.92
CA ASN A 195 -40.92 -25.20 -12.05
C ASN A 195 -40.33 -25.20 -10.66
N GLN A 196 -40.05 -26.38 -10.09
CA GLN A 196 -39.44 -26.50 -8.78
C GLN A 196 -37.99 -26.09 -8.80
N ALA A 197 -37.24 -26.47 -9.87
CA ALA A 197 -35.89 -26.00 -10.09
C ALA A 197 -35.78 -24.46 -10.22
N LEU A 198 -36.77 -23.83 -10.87
CA LEU A 198 -36.86 -22.39 -10.99
C LEU A 198 -37.05 -21.74 -9.61
N THR A 199 -38.05 -22.21 -8.83
CA THR A 199 -38.30 -21.71 -7.48
C THR A 199 -37.06 -21.85 -6.58
N ASP A 200 -36.44 -23.04 -6.52
CA ASP A 200 -35.24 -23.28 -5.73
C ASP A 200 -34.06 -22.37 -6.18
N SER A 201 -33.94 -22.12 -7.47
CA SER A 201 -32.93 -21.21 -8.02
C SER A 201 -33.17 -19.74 -7.66
N GLU A 202 -34.43 -19.30 -7.66
CA GLU A 202 -34.82 -17.93 -7.26
C GLU A 202 -34.61 -17.75 -5.76
N ASP A 203 -34.99 -18.72 -4.93
CA ASP A 203 -34.76 -18.69 -3.49
C ASP A 203 -33.27 -18.70 -3.16
N SER A 204 -32.46 -19.52 -3.85
CA SER A 204 -31.01 -19.50 -3.65
C SER A 204 -30.37 -18.17 -4.08
N LYS A 205 -30.87 -17.51 -5.15
CA LYS A 205 -30.44 -16.16 -5.55
C LYS A 205 -30.76 -15.13 -4.45
N ASN A 206 -31.95 -15.19 -3.87
CA ASN A 206 -32.33 -14.28 -2.78
C ASN A 206 -31.38 -14.44 -1.58
N ASN A 207 -31.05 -15.66 -1.20
CA ASN A 207 -30.09 -15.94 -0.15
C ASN A 207 -28.68 -15.46 -0.50
N LEU A 208 -28.23 -15.63 -1.76
CA LEU A 208 -26.94 -15.09 -2.21
C LEU A 208 -26.88 -13.55 -2.11
N ASN A 209 -27.96 -12.85 -2.45
CA ASN A 209 -28.04 -11.41 -2.28
C ASN A 209 -27.92 -11.01 -0.79
N GLU A 210 -28.62 -11.72 0.11
CA GLU A 210 -28.49 -11.47 1.56
C GLU A 210 -27.08 -11.69 2.08
N ILE A 211 -26.40 -12.74 1.61
CA ILE A 211 -24.99 -13.01 1.96
C ILE A 211 -24.08 -11.91 1.41
N SER A 212 -24.31 -11.47 0.16
CA SER A 212 -23.53 -10.39 -0.47
C SER A 212 -23.65 -9.07 0.30
N GLU A 213 -24.88 -8.66 0.65
CA GLU A 213 -25.11 -7.46 1.45
C GLU A 213 -24.36 -7.52 2.79
N LYS A 214 -24.38 -8.66 3.47
CA LYS A 214 -23.64 -8.82 4.73
C LYS A 214 -22.11 -8.76 4.55
N ILE A 215 -21.57 -9.34 3.47
CA ILE A 215 -20.14 -9.25 3.16
C ILE A 215 -19.75 -7.80 2.89
N ASP A 216 -20.57 -7.07 2.12
CA ASP A 216 -20.31 -5.66 1.81
C ASP A 216 -20.43 -4.77 3.05
N ASP A 217 -21.38 -5.05 3.95
CA ASP A 217 -21.51 -4.37 5.25
C ASP A 217 -20.27 -4.63 6.14
N ILE A 218 -19.79 -5.87 6.22
CA ILE A 218 -18.59 -6.24 6.98
C ILE A 218 -17.36 -5.52 6.40
N LYS A 219 -17.20 -5.54 5.07
CA LYS A 219 -16.13 -4.84 4.38
C LYS A 219 -16.15 -3.35 4.68
N GLN A 220 -17.31 -2.70 4.54
CA GLN A 220 -17.44 -1.27 4.79
C GLN A 220 -17.15 -0.93 6.25
N SER A 221 -17.67 -1.74 7.20
CA SER A 221 -17.39 -1.56 8.63
C SER A 221 -15.90 -1.67 8.95
N PHE A 222 -15.19 -2.61 8.32
CA PHE A 222 -13.73 -2.76 8.46
C PHE A 222 -12.97 -1.52 7.96
N ILE A 223 -13.32 -1.05 6.76
CA ILE A 223 -12.68 0.14 6.16
C ILE A 223 -12.93 1.38 7.02
N ASP A 224 -14.19 1.63 7.41
CA ASP A 224 -14.56 2.80 8.20
C ASP A 224 -13.84 2.81 9.56
N GLU A 225 -13.79 1.67 10.26
CA GLU A 225 -13.10 1.54 11.54
C GLU A 225 -11.59 1.76 11.41
N SER A 226 -10.98 1.18 10.39
CA SER A 226 -9.54 1.33 10.11
C SER A 226 -9.19 2.78 9.77
N ILE A 227 -10.00 3.44 8.93
CA ILE A 227 -9.85 4.86 8.60
C ILE A 227 -9.99 5.73 9.86
N ASP A 228 -10.95 5.45 10.72
CA ASP A 228 -11.18 6.25 11.92
C ASP A 228 -10.02 6.13 12.93
N ILE A 229 -9.45 4.94 13.10
CA ILE A 229 -8.24 4.71 13.91
C ILE A 229 -7.08 5.52 13.35
N LEU A 230 -6.81 5.42 12.05
CA LEU A 230 -5.71 6.17 11.41
C LEU A 230 -5.92 7.69 11.51
N LYS A 231 -7.15 8.19 11.31
CA LYS A 231 -7.47 9.62 11.48
C LYS A 231 -7.14 10.13 12.89
N GLU A 232 -7.41 9.32 13.91
CA GLU A 232 -7.09 9.69 15.29
C GLU A 232 -5.56 9.82 15.45
N GLU A 233 -4.78 8.87 14.94
CA GLU A 233 -3.32 8.91 14.97
C GLU A 233 -2.76 10.09 14.17
N PHE A 234 -3.21 10.31 12.93
CA PHE A 234 -2.87 11.50 12.14
C PHE A 234 -3.19 12.81 12.87
N SER A 235 -4.33 12.86 13.56
CA SER A 235 -4.74 14.05 14.32
C SER A 235 -3.78 14.34 15.48
N ILE A 236 -3.23 13.32 16.13
CA ILE A 236 -2.20 13.47 17.17
C ILE A 236 -0.93 14.08 16.55
N VAL A 237 -0.44 13.53 15.44
CA VAL A 237 0.74 14.04 14.72
C VAL A 237 0.52 15.49 14.28
N ILE A 238 -0.66 15.81 13.71
CA ILE A 238 -1.02 17.17 13.26
C ILE A 238 -1.06 18.16 14.45
N ASN A 239 -1.62 17.77 15.58
CA ASN A 239 -1.66 18.64 16.77
C ASN A 239 -0.24 18.89 17.33
N ASN A 240 0.62 17.88 17.30
CA ASN A 240 2.01 18.02 17.73
C ASN A 240 2.80 18.93 16.78
N ILE A 241 2.66 18.77 15.46
CA ILE A 241 3.35 19.65 14.49
C ILE A 241 2.85 21.09 14.55
N LEU A 242 1.56 21.35 14.81
CA LEU A 242 1.00 22.68 15.03
C LEU A 242 1.56 23.31 16.29
N THR A 243 1.81 22.52 17.34
CA THR A 243 2.47 23.02 18.57
C THR A 243 3.91 23.44 18.28
N ILE A 244 4.67 22.62 17.53
CA ILE A 244 6.02 22.93 17.04
C ILE A 244 6.00 24.18 16.15
N SER A 245 5.01 24.34 15.27
CA SER A 245 4.82 25.54 14.43
C SER A 245 4.68 26.80 15.27
N ASN A 246 3.81 26.78 16.28
CA ASN A 246 3.63 27.89 17.21
C ASN A 246 4.89 28.26 17.98
N GLN A 247 5.62 27.26 18.47
CA GLN A 247 6.89 27.46 19.18
C GLN A 247 7.93 28.09 18.24
N GLN A 248 8.02 27.59 17.00
CA GLN A 248 8.96 28.09 16.00
C GLN A 248 8.64 29.55 15.59
N GLU A 249 7.36 29.90 15.42
CA GLU A 249 6.91 31.25 15.13
C GLU A 249 7.28 32.22 16.27
N ASN A 250 7.00 31.83 17.52
CA ASN A 250 7.37 32.61 18.70
C ASN A 250 8.89 32.80 18.81
N LEU A 251 9.67 31.79 18.45
CA LEU A 251 11.13 31.87 18.45
C LEU A 251 11.63 32.82 17.36
N ILE A 252 11.05 32.78 16.15
CA ILE A 252 11.34 33.71 15.07
C ILE A 252 11.08 35.16 15.51
N TYR A 253 9.94 35.40 16.17
CA TYR A 253 9.62 36.73 16.70
C TYR A 253 10.70 37.21 17.69
N LYS A 254 11.12 36.37 18.64
CA LYS A 254 12.19 36.66 19.62
C LYS A 254 13.55 36.85 18.93
N SER A 255 13.82 36.18 17.84
CA SER A 255 15.09 36.24 17.10
C SER A 255 15.17 37.47 16.20
N THR A 256 14.04 38.09 15.88
CA THR A 256 13.98 39.26 14.99
C THR A 256 14.58 40.50 15.65
N GLY A 257 15.50 41.16 14.97
CA GLY A 257 16.14 42.39 15.47
C GLY A 257 17.29 42.19 16.47
N ILE A 258 17.64 40.95 16.79
CA ILE A 258 18.76 40.67 17.68
C ILE A 258 20.10 40.95 17.00
N ARG A 259 21.03 41.55 17.75
CA ARG A 259 22.40 41.82 17.33
C ARG A 259 23.30 40.60 17.52
N SER A 260 24.29 40.43 16.64
CA SER A 260 25.22 39.29 16.65
C SER A 260 26.01 39.07 17.96
N ASN A 261 26.08 40.11 18.82
CA ASN A 261 26.77 40.03 20.14
C ASN A 261 25.77 40.00 21.31
N SER A 262 24.46 39.83 21.07
CA SER A 262 23.46 39.75 22.12
C SER A 262 23.65 38.48 22.97
N PRO A 263 23.59 38.56 24.30
CA PRO A 263 23.57 37.38 25.16
C PRO A 263 22.32 36.49 24.95
N GLU A 264 21.24 37.04 24.36
CA GLU A 264 20.00 36.35 24.08
C GLU A 264 20.15 35.22 23.04
N ILE A 265 21.22 35.28 22.19
CA ILE A 265 21.52 34.24 21.20
C ILE A 265 21.61 32.86 21.86
N ARG A 266 22.19 32.79 23.08
CA ARG A 266 22.28 31.53 23.83
C ARG A 266 20.92 30.96 24.19
N ASN A 267 19.97 31.80 24.57
CA ASN A 267 18.61 31.38 24.90
C ASN A 267 17.85 30.96 23.63
N ILE A 268 18.05 31.69 22.50
CA ILE A 268 17.48 31.33 21.20
C ILE A 268 17.97 29.96 20.77
N ASN A 269 19.28 29.71 20.85
CA ASN A 269 19.84 28.41 20.49
C ASN A 269 19.31 27.29 21.38
N LYS A 270 19.21 27.52 22.69
CA LYS A 270 18.63 26.54 23.61
C LYS A 270 17.18 26.22 23.20
N THR A 271 16.35 27.22 22.99
CA THR A 271 14.96 27.01 22.59
C THR A 271 14.86 26.33 21.22
N GLN A 272 15.71 26.67 20.24
CA GLN A 272 15.73 26.00 18.93
C GLN A 272 16.13 24.52 19.07
N ASN A 273 17.08 24.19 19.95
CA ASN A 273 17.44 22.80 20.23
C ASN A 273 16.29 22.04 20.91
N ASP A 274 15.54 22.70 21.81
CA ASP A 274 14.38 22.08 22.45
C ASP A 274 13.29 21.77 21.42
N ILE A 275 12.96 22.72 20.52
CA ILE A 275 12.02 22.53 19.43
C ILE A 275 12.48 21.41 18.46
N ASN A 276 13.79 21.37 18.15
CA ASN A 276 14.33 20.30 17.28
C ASN A 276 14.24 18.91 17.92
N ARG A 277 14.32 18.83 19.25
CA ARG A 277 14.14 17.56 19.98
C ARG A 277 12.68 17.10 19.96
N GLU A 278 11.73 18.03 20.13
CA GLU A 278 10.30 17.74 19.97
C GLU A 278 9.98 17.30 18.54
N LEU A 279 10.62 17.92 17.52
CA LEU A 279 10.48 17.47 16.12
C LEU A 279 10.99 16.04 15.92
N ASN A 280 12.16 15.68 16.48
CA ASN A 280 12.69 14.32 16.34
C ASN A 280 11.75 13.29 16.97
N GLN A 281 11.14 13.60 18.12
CA GLN A 281 10.12 12.74 18.73
C GLN A 281 8.90 12.58 17.80
N LEU A 282 8.44 13.67 17.21
CA LEU A 282 7.33 13.63 16.25
C LEU A 282 7.69 12.84 14.99
N MET A 283 8.96 12.84 14.57
CA MET A 283 9.41 11.99 13.45
C MET A 283 9.36 10.50 13.80
N GLU A 284 9.62 10.11 15.05
CA GLU A 284 9.42 8.73 15.50
C GLU A 284 7.93 8.34 15.45
N ASP A 285 7.03 9.21 15.95
CA ASP A 285 5.57 8.99 15.86
C ASP A 285 5.12 8.86 14.38
N LEU A 286 5.71 9.66 13.48
CA LEU A 286 5.42 9.60 12.04
C LEU A 286 5.88 8.28 11.41
N VAL A 287 7.03 7.76 11.79
CA VAL A 287 7.52 6.44 11.34
C VAL A 287 6.56 5.35 11.78
N GLU A 288 6.09 5.34 13.04
CA GLU A 288 5.09 4.37 13.50
C GLU A 288 3.79 4.45 12.69
N LEU A 289 3.34 5.67 12.36
CA LEU A 289 2.16 5.87 11.53
C LEU A 289 2.39 5.41 10.08
N SER A 290 3.58 5.65 9.53
CA SER A 290 3.94 5.20 8.18
C SER A 290 3.99 3.68 8.03
N ASN A 291 4.16 2.94 9.13
CA ASN A 291 4.10 1.47 9.12
C ASN A 291 2.68 0.91 8.97
N LYS A 292 1.66 1.76 9.03
CA LYS A 292 0.24 1.34 9.00
C LYS A 292 -0.46 1.68 7.70
N THR A 293 0.09 2.59 6.89
CA THR A 293 -0.59 3.10 5.70
C THR A 293 0.36 3.68 4.66
N PHE A 294 0.06 3.45 3.39
CA PHE A 294 0.76 4.05 2.25
C PHE A 294 0.39 5.53 2.00
N PHE A 295 -0.51 6.13 2.78
CA PHE A 295 -0.85 7.54 2.63
C PHE A 295 0.20 8.51 3.21
N ILE A 296 1.21 8.01 3.91
CA ILE A 296 2.39 8.80 4.29
C ILE A 296 3.43 8.62 3.19
N ASP A 297 3.40 9.53 2.24
CA ASP A 297 4.25 9.50 1.05
C ASP A 297 5.60 10.23 1.25
N THR A 298 6.51 10.13 0.25
CA THR A 298 7.83 10.77 0.21
C THR A 298 7.78 12.28 0.43
N SER A 299 6.70 12.93 0.02
CA SER A 299 6.58 14.38 0.14
C SER A 299 6.49 14.80 1.62
N ILE A 300 5.82 13.99 2.45
CA ILE A 300 5.73 14.19 3.89
C ILE A 300 7.11 13.99 4.53
N ASN A 301 7.78 12.87 4.27
CA ASN A 301 9.10 12.55 4.81
C ASN A 301 10.14 13.59 4.38
N ARG A 302 10.13 14.01 3.13
CA ARG A 302 10.99 15.08 2.61
C ARG A 302 10.74 16.43 3.31
N ALA A 303 9.48 16.76 3.60
CA ALA A 303 9.16 17.97 4.35
C ALA A 303 9.74 17.92 5.76
N PHE A 304 9.61 16.81 6.48
CA PHE A 304 10.20 16.61 7.81
C PHE A 304 11.74 16.65 7.78
N GLY A 305 12.38 16.01 6.80
CA GLY A 305 13.84 16.08 6.59
C GLY A 305 14.33 17.53 6.38
N LYS A 306 13.58 18.33 5.58
CA LYS A 306 13.89 19.76 5.37
C LYS A 306 13.68 20.58 6.64
N ILE A 307 12.68 20.29 7.46
CA ILE A 307 12.48 20.95 8.75
C ILE A 307 13.69 20.71 9.65
N ASN A 308 14.08 19.43 9.85
CA ASN A 308 15.21 19.03 10.69
C ASN A 308 16.52 19.68 10.21
N SER A 309 16.82 19.62 8.91
CA SER A 309 18.00 20.26 8.31
C SER A 309 18.00 21.79 8.53
N SER A 310 16.86 22.45 8.32
CA SER A 310 16.75 23.89 8.51
C SER A 310 16.92 24.30 9.97
N MET A 311 16.37 23.54 10.93
CA MET A 311 16.54 23.78 12.36
C MET A 311 18.02 23.59 12.79
N LYS A 312 18.68 22.50 12.39
CA LYS A 312 20.11 22.25 12.66
C LYS A 312 20.98 23.35 12.09
N ASN A 313 20.70 23.76 10.84
CA ASN A 313 21.42 24.88 10.21
C ASN A 313 21.18 26.21 10.92
N SER A 314 19.97 26.45 11.43
CA SER A 314 19.67 27.63 12.23
C SER A 314 20.54 27.69 13.49
N ILE A 315 20.58 26.59 14.27
CA ILE A 315 21.39 26.45 15.49
C ILE A 315 22.85 26.76 15.20
N SER A 316 23.45 26.09 14.19
CA SER A 316 24.85 26.28 13.81
C SER A 316 25.17 27.74 13.41
N ASN A 317 24.25 28.41 12.70
CA ASN A 317 24.45 29.81 12.30
C ASN A 317 24.37 30.79 13.48
N PHE A 318 23.46 30.55 14.45
CA PHE A 318 23.41 31.36 15.68
C PHE A 318 24.65 31.15 16.54
N GLU A 319 25.19 29.92 16.64
CA GLU A 319 26.46 29.64 17.34
C GLU A 319 27.62 30.40 16.71
N GLN A 320 27.65 30.49 15.38
CA GLN A 320 28.63 31.26 14.62
C GLN A 320 28.34 32.78 14.63
N LYS A 321 27.35 33.25 15.37
CA LYS A 321 26.89 34.65 15.44
C LYS A 321 26.42 35.20 14.08
N LYS A 322 26.05 34.35 13.13
CA LYS A 322 25.47 34.69 11.81
C LYS A 322 23.94 34.83 11.93
N VAL A 323 23.50 35.78 12.75
CA VAL A 323 22.08 35.95 13.17
C VAL A 323 21.11 36.04 11.97
N SER A 324 21.48 36.80 10.94
CA SER A 324 20.61 36.97 9.75
C SER A 324 20.38 35.65 9.00
N ILE A 325 21.43 34.79 8.90
CA ILE A 325 21.34 33.50 8.23
C ILE A 325 20.56 32.52 9.14
N GLY A 326 20.84 32.52 10.45
CA GLY A 326 20.09 31.70 11.41
C GLY A 326 18.60 31.99 11.39
N LEU A 327 18.21 33.27 11.37
CA LEU A 327 16.82 33.70 11.28
C LEU A 327 16.17 33.28 9.95
N LYS A 328 16.91 33.35 8.84
CA LYS A 328 16.43 32.86 7.54
C LYS A 328 16.12 31.36 7.62
N LYS A 329 17.00 30.58 8.26
CA LYS A 329 16.81 29.13 8.43
C LYS A 329 15.63 28.79 9.36
N GLN A 330 15.38 29.59 10.41
CA GLN A 330 14.16 29.46 11.24
C GLN A 330 12.89 29.64 10.40
N LYS A 331 12.86 30.62 9.51
CA LYS A 331 11.71 30.86 8.60
C LYS A 331 11.54 29.74 7.58
N GLU A 332 12.65 29.19 7.05
CA GLU A 332 12.62 28.03 6.16
C GLU A 332 12.05 26.81 6.90
N ALA A 333 12.45 26.56 8.16
CA ALA A 333 11.87 25.51 8.98
C ALA A 333 10.37 25.69 9.16
N LEU A 334 9.90 26.89 9.53
CA LEU A 334 8.48 27.16 9.71
C LEU A 334 7.67 26.93 8.41
N ASN A 335 8.19 27.33 7.26
CA ASN A 335 7.53 27.08 5.98
C ASN A 335 7.38 25.58 5.69
N ASN A 336 8.42 24.77 5.98
CA ASN A 336 8.35 23.33 5.79
C ASN A 336 7.44 22.65 6.83
N ILE A 337 7.36 23.16 8.07
CA ILE A 337 6.39 22.71 9.07
C ILE A 337 4.96 22.89 8.55
N ASN A 338 4.65 24.07 8.01
CA ASN A 338 3.32 24.34 7.45
C ASN A 338 3.03 23.45 6.23
N LEU A 339 4.04 23.19 5.38
CA LEU A 339 3.90 22.27 4.25
C LEU A 339 3.61 20.83 4.74
N ALA A 340 4.39 20.32 5.69
CA ALA A 340 4.15 19.00 6.27
C ALA A 340 2.75 18.85 6.85
N THR A 341 2.26 19.89 7.55
CA THR A 341 0.89 19.91 8.08
C THR A 341 -0.15 19.79 6.96
N LEU A 342 0.02 20.51 5.86
CA LEU A 342 -0.90 20.45 4.71
C LEU A 342 -0.89 19.07 4.06
N LEU A 343 0.28 18.46 3.89
CA LEU A 343 0.44 17.12 3.32
C LEU A 343 -0.23 16.04 4.21
N LEU A 344 -0.08 16.13 5.53
CA LEU A 344 -0.77 15.22 6.46
C LEU A 344 -2.30 15.37 6.40
N LEU A 345 -2.82 16.60 6.23
CA LEU A 345 -4.24 16.82 6.03
C LEU A 345 -4.73 16.27 4.69
N GLU A 346 -3.91 16.36 3.65
CA GLU A 346 -4.19 15.78 2.33
C GLU A 346 -4.22 14.25 2.40
N ALA A 347 -3.32 13.61 3.14
CA ALA A 347 -3.34 12.18 3.38
C ALA A 347 -4.66 11.71 4.00
N ILE A 348 -5.14 12.38 5.06
CA ILE A 348 -6.47 12.10 5.66
C ILE A 348 -7.60 12.26 4.63
N LYS A 349 -7.53 13.29 3.81
CA LYS A 349 -8.53 13.53 2.77
C LYS A 349 -8.55 12.39 1.75
N ASN A 350 -7.37 11.96 1.29
CA ASN A 350 -7.22 10.87 0.32
C ASN A 350 -7.75 9.54 0.86
N MET A 351 -7.46 9.18 2.12
CA MET A 351 -8.06 8.00 2.78
C MET A 351 -9.58 7.99 2.69
N ASN A 352 -10.23 9.14 2.96
CA ASN A 352 -11.68 9.24 2.89
C ASN A 352 -12.22 9.16 1.45
N GLU A 353 -11.55 9.84 0.50
CA GLU A 353 -12.00 9.87 -0.90
C GLU A 353 -11.83 8.53 -1.60
N GLN A 354 -10.79 7.78 -1.25
CA GLN A 354 -10.51 6.44 -1.81
C GLN A 354 -11.24 5.32 -1.08
N ASN A 355 -11.82 5.60 0.08
CA ASN A 355 -12.47 4.60 0.93
C ASN A 355 -11.54 3.39 1.20
N SER A 356 -10.29 3.68 1.58
CA SER A 356 -9.24 2.73 1.91
C SER A 356 -8.44 3.24 3.10
N ALA A 357 -8.07 2.38 4.01
CA ALA A 357 -7.17 2.68 5.13
C ALA A 357 -5.71 2.41 4.75
N SER A 358 -5.46 1.37 3.95
CA SER A 358 -4.10 1.01 3.53
C SER A 358 -3.49 2.01 2.56
N GLY A 359 -4.24 2.53 1.59
CA GLY A 359 -3.72 3.35 0.48
C GLY A 359 -2.96 2.55 -0.57
N PHE A 360 -3.03 1.23 -0.53
CA PHE A 360 -2.27 0.34 -1.40
C PHE A 360 -2.58 0.53 -2.89
N GLU A 361 -3.83 0.85 -3.25
CA GLU A 361 -4.19 1.14 -4.65
C GLU A 361 -3.48 2.39 -5.17
N GLN A 362 -3.36 3.45 -4.34
CA GLN A 362 -2.61 4.65 -4.71
C GLN A 362 -1.12 4.35 -4.92
N PHE A 363 -0.52 3.62 -4.00
CA PHE A 363 0.87 3.18 -4.14
C PHE A 363 1.08 2.42 -5.45
N MET A 364 0.19 1.51 -5.80
CA MET A 364 0.25 0.75 -7.05
C MET A 364 0.07 1.63 -8.28
N GLU A 365 -0.80 2.64 -8.24
CA GLU A 365 -0.97 3.59 -9.34
C GLU A 365 0.30 4.42 -9.55
N GLU A 366 0.97 4.85 -8.49
CA GLU A 366 2.25 5.56 -8.56
C GLU A 366 3.35 4.69 -9.16
N MET A 367 3.46 3.44 -8.74
CA MET A 367 4.36 2.45 -9.31
C MET A 367 4.11 2.22 -10.80
N GLN A 368 2.85 2.10 -11.20
CA GLN A 368 2.47 1.94 -12.61
C GLN A 368 2.81 3.18 -13.44
N ASN A 369 2.58 4.38 -12.91
CA ASN A 369 2.93 5.64 -13.56
C ASN A 369 4.44 5.77 -13.78
N MET A 370 5.26 5.42 -12.78
CA MET A 370 6.72 5.39 -12.91
C MET A 370 7.18 4.38 -13.97
N SER A 371 6.57 3.19 -14.01
CA SER A 371 6.85 2.18 -15.02
C SER A 371 6.56 2.68 -16.43
N GLN A 372 5.44 3.37 -16.64
CA GLN A 372 5.08 3.97 -17.94
C GLN A 372 6.06 5.09 -18.34
N GLN A 373 6.47 5.94 -17.41
CA GLN A 373 7.48 6.97 -17.65
C GLN A 373 8.81 6.35 -18.07
N GLN A 374 9.27 5.30 -17.40
CA GLN A 374 10.49 4.57 -17.75
C GLN A 374 10.40 3.94 -19.14
N GLN A 375 9.27 3.36 -19.51
CA GLN A 375 9.05 2.84 -20.87
C GLN A 375 9.13 3.95 -21.92
N GLY A 376 8.57 5.13 -21.65
CA GLY A 376 8.65 6.31 -22.51
C GLY A 376 10.09 6.77 -22.73
N LEU A 377 10.89 6.82 -21.64
CA LEU A 377 12.32 7.13 -21.68
C LEU A 377 13.10 6.11 -22.51
N ASN A 378 12.84 4.82 -22.32
CA ASN A 378 13.48 3.74 -23.09
C ASN A 378 13.19 3.86 -24.60
N GLN A 379 11.93 4.14 -24.96
CA GLN A 379 11.55 4.36 -26.38
C GLN A 379 12.21 5.60 -26.97
N SER A 380 12.31 6.67 -26.21
CA SER A 380 12.99 7.91 -26.64
C SER A 380 14.49 7.70 -26.81
N THR A 381 15.11 6.91 -25.93
CA THR A 381 16.54 6.51 -26.02
C THR A 381 16.79 5.67 -27.28
N LEU A 382 15.90 4.74 -27.64
CA LEU A 382 16.03 3.96 -28.86
C LEU A 382 15.95 4.82 -30.14
N LYS A 383 15.15 5.90 -30.11
CA LYS A 383 15.05 6.85 -31.23
C LYS A 383 16.30 7.71 -31.42
N LEU A 384 17.12 7.91 -30.37
CA LEU A 384 18.39 8.63 -30.46
C LEU A 384 19.29 8.09 -31.57
N ASN A 385 19.37 6.77 -31.74
CA ASN A 385 20.22 6.14 -32.76
C ASN A 385 19.83 6.48 -34.20
N GLN A 386 18.65 7.06 -34.42
CA GLN A 386 18.13 7.43 -35.74
C GLN A 386 18.26 8.95 -36.04
N MET A 387 18.79 9.73 -35.09
CA MET A 387 18.87 11.18 -35.18
C MET A 387 20.28 11.68 -35.58
N SER A 388 20.38 12.91 -36.07
CA SER A 388 21.66 13.55 -36.33
C SER A 388 22.42 13.84 -35.03
N MET A 389 23.77 13.87 -35.09
CA MET A 389 24.65 14.04 -33.92
C MET A 389 24.30 15.27 -33.06
N MET A 390 23.88 16.38 -33.69
CA MET A 390 23.49 17.61 -32.99
C MET A 390 22.17 17.47 -32.24
N GLN A 391 21.19 16.73 -32.80
CA GLN A 391 19.91 16.42 -32.16
C GLN A 391 20.09 15.39 -31.04
N GLN A 392 20.99 14.42 -31.22
CA GLN A 392 21.36 13.45 -30.19
C GLN A 392 21.89 14.11 -28.92
N GLN A 393 22.79 15.10 -29.04
CA GLN A 393 23.37 15.80 -27.88
C GLN A 393 22.30 16.57 -27.06
N SER A 394 21.38 17.25 -27.76
CA SER A 394 20.33 18.02 -27.08
C SER A 394 19.35 17.09 -26.36
N LEU A 395 18.89 16.02 -27.05
CA LEU A 395 17.92 15.08 -26.49
C LEU A 395 18.53 14.18 -25.41
N MET A 396 19.81 13.83 -25.52
CA MET A 396 20.52 13.05 -24.50
C MET A 396 20.59 13.79 -23.15
N GLY A 397 20.82 15.11 -23.15
CA GLY A 397 20.80 15.93 -21.94
C GLY A 397 19.42 15.94 -21.27
N GLU A 398 18.36 16.02 -22.07
CA GLU A 398 16.98 15.97 -21.58
C GLU A 398 16.61 14.59 -21.02
N LEU A 399 16.94 13.52 -21.75
CA LEU A 399 16.70 12.13 -21.30
C LEU A 399 17.48 11.77 -20.04
N LEU A 400 18.72 12.24 -19.90
CA LEU A 400 19.50 12.05 -18.67
C LEU A 400 18.87 12.78 -17.49
N SER A 401 18.36 14.01 -17.70
CA SER A 401 17.65 14.74 -16.63
C SER A 401 16.35 14.03 -16.21
N GLN A 402 15.57 13.54 -17.19
CA GLN A 402 14.34 12.81 -16.91
C GLN A 402 14.63 11.44 -16.24
N GLN A 403 15.68 10.75 -16.67
CA GLN A 403 16.11 9.49 -16.04
C GLN A 403 16.57 9.71 -14.60
N GLN A 404 17.27 10.82 -14.34
CA GLN A 404 17.71 11.16 -12.99
C GLN A 404 16.53 11.53 -12.10
N GLN A 405 15.53 12.26 -12.61
CA GLN A 405 14.30 12.56 -11.89
C GLN A 405 13.51 11.28 -11.57
N LEU A 406 13.39 10.37 -12.54
CA LEU A 406 12.69 9.11 -12.33
C LEU A 406 13.43 8.20 -11.33
N LYS A 407 14.78 8.20 -11.39
CA LYS A 407 15.59 7.50 -10.40
C LYS A 407 15.40 8.11 -9.01
N GLU A 408 15.43 9.44 -8.88
CA GLU A 408 15.18 10.13 -7.61
C GLU A 408 13.78 9.80 -7.07
N GLN A 409 12.75 9.75 -7.93
CA GLN A 409 11.40 9.34 -7.55
C GLN A 409 11.34 7.86 -7.11
N LEU A 410 12.05 6.97 -7.79
CA LEU A 410 12.12 5.56 -7.43
C LEU A 410 12.94 5.34 -6.14
N ASP A 411 14.11 5.98 -6.04
CA ASP A 411 14.93 5.95 -4.83
C ASP A 411 14.13 6.52 -3.65
N GLU A 412 13.40 7.61 -3.86
CA GLU A 412 12.48 8.19 -2.89
C GLU A 412 11.36 7.20 -2.50
N LEU A 413 10.72 6.54 -3.47
CA LEU A 413 9.69 5.54 -3.21
C LEU A 413 10.25 4.30 -2.49
N LEU A 414 11.51 3.92 -2.75
CA LEU A 414 12.20 2.79 -2.10
C LEU A 414 12.84 3.18 -0.76
N ASP A 415 13.28 4.43 -0.59
CA ASP A 415 13.79 4.96 0.69
C ASP A 415 12.65 5.23 1.69
N GLU A 416 11.40 5.16 1.24
CA GLU A 416 10.18 5.22 2.07
C GLU A 416 9.82 3.87 2.65
N PHE A 417 10.35 2.89 2.02
CA PHE A 417 10.26 1.53 2.44
C PHE A 417 11.54 1.16 3.20
#